data_a8d810ba7596837bf0df6e5ef9ac49bc
#
_entry.id   a8d810ba7596837bf0df6e5ef9ac49bc
#
_cell.length_a   1.000
_cell.length_b   1.000
_cell.length_c   1.000
_cell.angle_alpha   90.00
_cell.angle_beta   90.00
_cell.angle_gamma   90.00
#
_symmetry.space_group_name_H-M   'P 1'
#
loop_
_entity.id
_entity.type
_entity.pdbx_description
1 polymer ?
#
loop_
_entity_poly.entity_id
_entity_poly.type
_entity_poly.pdbx_seq_one_letter_code
_entity_poly.pdbx_strand_id
1 'polypeptide(L)'
;MERLGRDLRDAIVQITQLQPRVTINNRVYFEQNSPIAELALISQTIEVEHEFLHTWAGSTKRLRLHGTYTAKAGFDLRKEFSVTVTPEKTIVRLPHAQILGVEQNAIELLAYENGFWNPISGADVQTELASLAKLAQDRAAARNLAAEAEESFQTQLKARIGDTPPVQVIFYQTPRSD
;
A
#
# COMPACT_ATOMS: atom_id res chain seq x y z
N MET A 1 -29.84 1.28 -18.19
CA MET A 1 -28.43 1.18 -18.59
C MET A 1 -27.63 2.42 -18.23
N GLU A 2 -28.05 3.62 -18.62
CA GLU A 2 -27.34 4.86 -18.24
C GLU A 2 -27.31 5.15 -16.73
N ARG A 3 -28.37 4.77 -15.98
CA ARG A 3 -28.38 4.88 -14.51
C ARG A 3 -27.32 3.98 -13.89
N LEU A 4 -27.26 2.71 -14.29
CA LEU A 4 -26.28 1.75 -13.75
C LEU A 4 -24.84 2.21 -14.02
N GLY A 5 -24.56 2.74 -15.22
CA GLY A 5 -23.24 3.29 -15.55
C GLY A 5 -22.85 4.49 -14.69
N ARG A 6 -23.83 5.34 -14.34
CA ARG A 6 -23.61 6.47 -13.40
C ARG A 6 -23.38 5.99 -11.99
N ASP A 7 -24.20 5.07 -11.49
CA ASP A 7 -24.09 4.53 -10.13
C ASP A 7 -22.74 3.79 -9.94
N LEU A 8 -22.30 3.05 -10.96
CA LEU A 8 -21.00 2.39 -10.94
C LEU A 8 -19.84 3.41 -10.98
N ARG A 9 -19.93 4.43 -11.83
CA ARG A 9 -18.94 5.52 -11.85
C ARG A 9 -18.84 6.19 -10.50
N ASP A 10 -19.99 6.57 -9.92
CA ASP A 10 -20.05 7.29 -8.66
C ASP A 10 -19.53 6.41 -7.51
N ALA A 11 -19.81 5.10 -7.53
CA ALA A 11 -19.25 4.14 -6.60
C ALA A 11 -17.71 4.07 -6.71
N ILE A 12 -17.18 3.96 -7.92
CA ILE A 12 -15.72 3.89 -8.15
C ILE A 12 -15.07 5.22 -7.78
N VAL A 13 -15.64 6.36 -8.17
CA VAL A 13 -15.13 7.70 -7.79
C VAL A 13 -15.12 7.86 -6.27
N GLN A 14 -16.14 7.39 -5.56
CA GLN A 14 -16.16 7.42 -4.09
C GLN A 14 -15.12 6.53 -3.43
N ILE A 15 -14.81 5.36 -4.03
CA ILE A 15 -13.77 4.46 -3.52
C ILE A 15 -12.38 5.00 -3.83
N THR A 16 -12.17 5.47 -5.06
CA THR A 16 -10.85 5.80 -5.59
C THR A 16 -10.51 7.29 -5.58
N GLN A 17 -11.53 8.15 -5.46
CA GLN A 17 -11.44 9.59 -5.69
C GLN A 17 -10.87 9.93 -7.09
N LEU A 18 -10.91 8.96 -8.01
CA LEU A 18 -10.42 9.05 -9.38
C LEU A 18 -11.59 8.94 -10.36
N GLN A 19 -11.41 9.46 -11.56
CA GLN A 19 -12.35 9.27 -12.67
C GLN A 19 -11.81 8.17 -13.60
N PRO A 20 -12.38 6.94 -13.53
CA PRO A 20 -11.93 5.86 -14.38
C PRO A 20 -12.39 6.07 -15.82
N ARG A 21 -11.68 5.44 -16.76
CA ARG A 21 -12.19 5.27 -18.11
C ARG A 21 -13.38 4.30 -18.09
N VAL A 22 -14.61 4.82 -18.26
CA VAL A 22 -15.83 4.03 -18.26
C VAL A 22 -16.32 3.84 -19.68
N THR A 23 -16.46 2.59 -20.11
CA THR A 23 -17.00 2.24 -21.43
C THR A 23 -18.35 1.55 -21.25
N ILE A 24 -19.42 2.11 -21.84
CA ILE A 24 -20.76 1.53 -21.85
C ILE A 24 -21.17 1.29 -23.30
N ASN A 25 -21.55 0.04 -23.64
CA ASN A 25 -21.97 -0.33 -25.00
C ASN A 25 -21.01 0.18 -26.09
N ASN A 26 -19.70 -0.04 -25.94
CA ASN A 26 -18.62 0.44 -26.82
C ASN A 26 -18.48 1.97 -26.94
N ARG A 27 -19.11 2.75 -26.10
CA ARG A 27 -18.90 4.21 -26.02
C ARG A 27 -18.09 4.56 -24.79
N VAL A 28 -17.03 5.35 -24.99
CA VAL A 28 -16.20 5.89 -23.89
C VAL A 28 -16.90 7.13 -23.34
N TYR A 29 -17.25 7.12 -22.06
CA TYR A 29 -17.94 8.22 -21.39
C TYR A 29 -17.00 9.13 -20.59
N PHE A 30 -15.84 8.59 -20.14
CA PHE A 30 -14.85 9.36 -19.43
C PHE A 30 -13.44 8.88 -19.76
N GLU A 31 -12.59 9.83 -20.07
CA GLU A 31 -11.15 9.64 -20.19
C GLU A 31 -10.49 10.86 -19.53
N GLN A 32 -9.97 10.66 -18.33
CA GLN A 32 -9.23 11.71 -17.64
C GLN A 32 -7.94 11.14 -17.08
N ASN A 33 -6.82 11.75 -17.46
CA ASN A 33 -5.53 11.48 -16.85
C ASN A 33 -5.48 12.21 -15.50
N SER A 34 -5.46 11.47 -14.41
CA SER A 34 -5.27 12.03 -13.07
C SER A 34 -3.81 11.89 -12.64
N PRO A 35 -3.18 12.96 -12.10
CA PRO A 35 -1.80 12.87 -11.62
C PRO A 35 -1.66 12.10 -10.31
N ILE A 36 -2.74 11.87 -9.55
CA ILE A 36 -2.71 11.07 -8.32
C ILE A 36 -3.27 9.68 -8.61
N ALA A 37 -2.46 8.70 -8.40
CA ALA A 37 -2.65 7.40 -8.97
C ALA A 37 -2.44 6.26 -7.99
N GLU A 38 -2.59 6.50 -6.69
CA GLU A 38 -2.50 5.48 -5.66
C GLU A 38 -3.79 5.39 -4.86
N LEU A 39 -4.39 4.21 -4.82
CA LEU A 39 -5.57 3.90 -4.02
C LEU A 39 -5.14 3.02 -2.84
N ALA A 40 -4.93 3.61 -1.68
CA ALA A 40 -4.69 2.87 -0.44
C ALA A 40 -6.02 2.39 0.14
N LEU A 41 -6.14 1.08 0.36
CA LEU A 41 -7.34 0.44 0.93
C LEU A 41 -7.10 -0.17 2.29
N ILE A 42 -5.87 -0.58 2.56
CA ILE A 42 -5.44 -1.15 3.84
C ILE A 42 -4.34 -0.29 4.42
N SER A 43 -4.47 -0.01 5.70
CA SER A 43 -3.45 0.65 6.51
C SER A 43 -3.24 -0.14 7.79
N GLN A 44 -1.99 -0.53 8.08
CA GLN A 44 -1.66 -1.32 9.26
C GLN A 44 -0.47 -0.73 10.00
N THR A 45 -0.60 -0.63 11.31
CA THR A 45 0.52 -0.27 12.19
C THR A 45 1.44 -1.47 12.39
N ILE A 46 2.74 -1.24 12.27
CA ILE A 46 3.81 -2.20 12.45
C ILE A 46 4.77 -1.65 13.50
N GLU A 47 4.99 -2.41 14.56
CA GLU A 47 5.98 -2.10 15.57
C GLU A 47 7.20 -2.98 15.35
N VAL A 48 8.37 -2.38 15.39
CA VAL A 48 9.66 -3.05 15.24
C VAL A 48 10.61 -2.58 16.32
N GLU A 49 11.47 -3.48 16.75
CA GLU A 49 12.52 -3.20 17.70
C GLU A 49 13.81 -3.78 17.18
N HIS A 50 14.89 -3.04 17.32
CA HIS A 50 16.22 -3.47 16.97
C HIS A 50 17.24 -3.06 18.02
N GLU A 51 18.21 -3.95 18.27
CA GLU A 51 19.28 -3.74 19.24
C GLU A 51 20.63 -3.93 18.57
N PHE A 52 21.48 -2.96 18.76
CA PHE A 52 22.87 -2.98 18.35
C PHE A 52 23.78 -3.11 19.57
N LEU A 53 24.60 -4.14 19.53
CA LEU A 53 25.65 -4.37 20.52
C LEU A 53 27.01 -4.44 19.80
N HIS A 54 27.97 -3.66 20.25
CA HIS A 54 29.31 -3.71 19.70
C HIS A 54 30.34 -3.67 20.84
N THR A 55 31.17 -4.70 20.89
CA THR A 55 32.25 -4.82 21.86
C THR A 55 33.61 -4.64 21.21
N TRP A 56 34.41 -3.73 21.73
CA TRP A 56 35.79 -3.48 21.32
C TRP A 56 36.68 -3.32 22.54
N ALA A 57 37.83 -4.04 22.59
CA ALA A 57 38.81 -4.01 23.68
C ALA A 57 38.17 -4.16 25.09
N GLY A 58 37.16 -5.04 25.19
CA GLY A 58 36.46 -5.28 26.47
C GLY A 58 35.45 -4.20 26.88
N SER A 59 35.24 -3.20 26.04
CA SER A 59 34.22 -2.13 26.21
C SER A 59 33.05 -2.33 25.25
N THR A 60 31.83 -2.44 25.77
CA THR A 60 30.61 -2.69 25.02
C THR A 60 29.77 -1.43 24.95
N LYS A 61 29.32 -1.06 23.75
CA LYS A 61 28.26 -0.07 23.52
C LYS A 61 26.95 -0.77 23.15
N ARG A 62 25.83 -0.18 23.55
CA ARG A 62 24.50 -0.72 23.31
C ARG A 62 23.55 0.39 22.87
N LEU A 63 22.86 0.17 21.76
CA LEU A 63 21.80 1.03 21.27
C LEU A 63 20.57 0.18 20.96
N ARG A 64 19.45 0.49 21.59
CA ARG A 64 18.19 -0.22 21.35
C ARG A 64 17.10 0.77 20.99
N LEU A 65 16.51 0.57 19.83
CA LEU A 65 15.47 1.42 19.27
C LEU A 65 14.18 0.65 19.10
N HIS A 66 13.07 1.32 19.37
CA HIS A 66 11.74 0.87 19.01
C HIS A 66 11.14 1.84 17.99
N GLY A 67 10.52 1.32 16.93
CA GLY A 67 9.90 2.11 15.88
C GLY A 67 8.48 1.69 15.59
N THR A 68 7.60 2.68 15.48
CA THR A 68 6.22 2.51 15.01
C THR A 68 6.11 3.02 13.59
N TYR A 69 5.61 2.19 12.69
CA TYR A 69 5.45 2.46 11.28
C TYR A 69 4.02 2.20 10.83
N THR A 70 3.58 2.88 9.77
CA THR A 70 2.32 2.59 9.08
C THR A 70 2.60 2.06 7.69
N ALA A 71 2.26 0.80 7.44
CA ALA A 71 2.27 0.21 6.11
C ALA A 71 0.92 0.45 5.43
N LYS A 72 0.96 0.91 4.17
CA LYS A 72 -0.20 1.11 3.32
C LYS A 72 -0.15 0.15 2.14
N ALA A 73 -1.28 -0.52 1.84
CA ALA A 73 -1.43 -1.39 0.68
C ALA A 73 -2.64 -1.00 -0.16
N GLY A 74 -2.51 -1.19 -1.46
CA GLY A 74 -3.55 -0.83 -2.42
C GLY A 74 -3.03 -0.89 -3.86
N PHE A 75 -3.63 -0.09 -4.72
CA PHE A 75 -3.40 -0.12 -6.16
C PHE A 75 -2.64 1.11 -6.65
N ASP A 76 -1.64 0.88 -7.51
CA ASP A 76 -1.00 1.93 -8.31
C ASP A 76 -1.80 2.10 -9.61
N LEU A 77 -2.66 3.10 -9.65
CA LEU A 77 -3.56 3.37 -10.76
C LEU A 77 -2.92 4.24 -11.87
N ARG A 78 -1.62 4.59 -11.77
CA ARG A 78 -0.85 5.17 -12.89
C ARG A 78 -0.78 4.20 -14.07
N LYS A 79 -0.97 2.94 -13.76
CA LYS A 79 -1.10 1.85 -14.71
C LYS A 79 -2.56 1.75 -15.17
N GLU A 80 -2.83 0.99 -16.19
CA GLU A 80 -4.15 0.92 -16.80
C GLU A 80 -5.24 0.51 -15.79
N PHE A 81 -6.22 1.41 -15.60
CA PHE A 81 -7.43 1.13 -14.83
C PHE A 81 -8.62 1.34 -15.77
N SER A 82 -9.43 0.33 -15.94
CA SER A 82 -10.58 0.40 -16.85
C SER A 82 -11.82 -0.30 -16.30
N VAL A 83 -12.97 0.26 -16.66
CA VAL A 83 -14.28 -0.31 -16.35
C VAL A 83 -15.07 -0.45 -17.63
N THR A 84 -15.52 -1.66 -17.94
CA THR A 84 -16.36 -1.96 -19.10
C THR A 84 -17.71 -2.44 -18.61
N VAL A 85 -18.79 -1.74 -19.01
CA VAL A 85 -20.16 -2.10 -18.67
C VAL A 85 -20.88 -2.57 -19.92
N THR A 86 -21.39 -3.80 -19.89
CA THR A 86 -22.24 -4.37 -20.92
C THR A 86 -23.62 -4.72 -20.31
N PRO A 87 -24.64 -5.03 -21.12
CA PRO A 87 -25.94 -5.49 -20.62
C PRO A 87 -25.86 -6.74 -19.73
N GLU A 88 -24.84 -7.58 -19.97
CA GLU A 88 -24.70 -8.90 -19.37
C GLU A 88 -23.79 -8.88 -18.13
N LYS A 89 -22.77 -7.99 -18.12
CA LYS A 89 -21.78 -7.94 -17.05
C LYS A 89 -21.04 -6.62 -16.97
N THR A 90 -20.48 -6.35 -15.81
CA THR A 90 -19.51 -5.28 -15.59
C THR A 90 -18.14 -5.89 -15.35
N ILE A 91 -17.13 -5.42 -16.07
CA ILE A 91 -15.74 -5.86 -15.91
C ILE A 91 -14.91 -4.68 -15.40
N VAL A 92 -14.27 -4.85 -14.26
CA VAL A 92 -13.32 -3.90 -13.68
C VAL A 92 -11.93 -4.50 -13.79
N ARG A 93 -11.01 -3.81 -14.49
CA ARG A 93 -9.60 -4.24 -14.63
C ARG A 93 -8.70 -3.28 -13.92
N LEU A 94 -7.82 -3.79 -13.06
CA LEU A 94 -6.81 -3.02 -12.33
C LEU A 94 -5.56 -3.87 -12.09
N PRO A 95 -4.40 -3.22 -11.83
CA PRO A 95 -3.19 -3.96 -11.50
C PRO A 95 -3.38 -4.73 -10.18
N HIS A 96 -2.54 -5.72 -9.91
CA HIS A 96 -2.48 -6.32 -8.58
C HIS A 96 -2.16 -5.27 -7.52
N ALA A 97 -2.77 -5.40 -6.35
CA ALA A 97 -2.44 -4.58 -5.21
C ALA A 97 -1.00 -4.81 -4.74
N GLN A 98 -0.40 -3.80 -4.16
CA GLN A 98 0.98 -3.81 -3.67
C GLN A 98 1.12 -2.98 -2.41
N ILE A 99 2.27 -3.11 -1.72
CA ILE A 99 2.63 -2.16 -0.67
C ILE A 99 2.97 -0.83 -1.34
N LEU A 100 2.21 0.21 -1.03
CA LEU A 100 2.38 1.55 -1.57
C LEU A 100 3.44 2.34 -0.81
N GLY A 101 3.59 2.05 0.49
CA GLY A 101 4.59 2.69 1.32
C GLY A 101 4.59 2.17 2.74
N VAL A 102 5.70 2.41 3.43
CA VAL A 102 5.88 2.18 4.87
C VAL A 102 6.39 3.49 5.47
N GLU A 103 5.53 4.19 6.19
CA GLU A 103 5.79 5.51 6.76
C GLU A 103 6.22 5.36 8.22
N GLN A 104 7.28 6.07 8.63
CA GLN A 104 7.72 6.13 10.01
C GLN A 104 6.83 7.10 10.79
N ASN A 105 6.23 6.64 11.87
CA ASN A 105 5.40 7.47 12.75
C ASN A 105 6.18 7.97 13.96
N ALA A 106 6.88 7.05 14.65
CA ALA A 106 7.65 7.38 15.84
C ALA A 106 8.88 6.47 15.97
N ILE A 107 9.93 7.00 16.59
CA ILE A 107 11.10 6.24 17.04
C ILE A 107 11.30 6.56 18.52
N GLU A 108 11.46 5.51 19.31
CA GLU A 108 11.75 5.59 20.73
C GLU A 108 13.12 4.99 21.01
N LEU A 109 13.89 5.68 21.85
CA LEU A 109 15.19 5.24 22.33
C LEU A 109 14.98 4.45 23.63
N LEU A 110 15.14 3.14 23.57
CA LEU A 110 14.94 2.27 24.72
C LEU A 110 16.23 2.09 25.55
N ALA A 111 17.40 2.08 24.88
CA ALA A 111 18.69 2.04 25.55
C ALA A 111 19.74 2.79 24.76
N TYR A 112 20.61 3.53 25.49
CA TYR A 112 21.75 4.24 24.94
C TYR A 112 22.91 4.15 25.97
N GLU A 113 23.77 3.17 25.77
CA GLU A 113 24.86 2.88 26.68
C GLU A 113 26.20 2.98 25.94
N ASN A 114 26.99 3.95 26.33
CA ASN A 114 28.34 4.09 25.79
C ASN A 114 29.29 3.09 26.45
N GLY A 115 30.15 2.49 25.65
CA GLY A 115 31.31 1.81 26.19
C GLY A 115 32.35 2.79 26.72
N PHE A 116 33.21 2.34 27.62
CA PHE A 116 34.21 3.20 28.28
C PHE A 116 35.18 3.85 27.25
N TRP A 117 35.65 3.07 26.28
CA TRP A 117 36.47 3.56 25.15
C TRP A 117 35.77 3.38 23.80
N ASN A 118 34.54 2.99 23.78
CA ASN A 118 33.76 2.65 22.59
C ASN A 118 32.41 3.38 22.65
N PRO A 119 32.41 4.71 22.47
CA PRO A 119 31.16 5.49 22.50
C PRO A 119 30.30 5.21 21.27
N ILE A 120 29.00 5.41 21.40
CA ILE A 120 28.05 5.38 20.27
C ILE A 120 28.32 6.62 19.42
N SER A 121 28.53 6.39 18.13
CA SER A 121 28.73 7.45 17.14
C SER A 121 27.45 7.80 16.39
N GLY A 122 27.42 8.96 15.72
CA GLY A 122 26.31 9.32 14.84
C GLY A 122 26.10 8.31 13.69
N ALA A 123 27.19 7.69 13.22
CA ALA A 123 27.12 6.63 12.21
C ALA A 123 26.42 5.36 12.73
N ASP A 124 26.66 4.99 13.97
CA ASP A 124 25.95 3.86 14.60
C ASP A 124 24.43 4.14 14.65
N VAL A 125 24.04 5.34 15.08
CA VAL A 125 22.62 5.73 15.15
C VAL A 125 21.97 5.70 13.77
N GLN A 126 22.66 6.23 12.73
CA GLN A 126 22.13 6.19 11.37
C GLN A 126 21.97 4.77 10.84
N THR A 127 22.94 3.90 11.11
CA THR A 127 22.87 2.49 10.71
C THR A 127 21.71 1.78 11.39
N GLU A 128 21.48 2.05 12.67
CA GLU A 128 20.38 1.44 13.42
C GLU A 128 19.02 1.96 12.96
N LEU A 129 18.87 3.24 12.65
CA LEU A 129 17.64 3.79 12.07
C LEU A 129 17.34 3.16 10.70
N ALA A 130 18.36 2.96 9.86
CA ALA A 130 18.20 2.29 8.57
C ALA A 130 17.81 0.81 8.74
N SER A 131 18.41 0.12 9.69
CA SER A 131 18.10 -1.29 10.03
C SER A 131 16.66 -1.43 10.51
N LEU A 132 16.20 -0.51 11.36
CA LEU A 132 14.84 -0.47 11.87
C LEU A 132 13.81 -0.25 10.75
N ALA A 133 14.09 0.71 9.86
CA ALA A 133 13.23 0.98 8.70
C ALA A 133 13.15 -0.22 7.74
N LYS A 134 14.29 -0.89 7.48
CA LYS A 134 14.32 -2.11 6.69
C LYS A 134 13.51 -3.24 7.34
N LEU A 135 13.64 -3.43 8.65
CA LEU A 135 12.88 -4.44 9.38
C LEU A 135 11.37 -4.19 9.29
N ALA A 136 10.94 -2.92 9.33
CA ALA A 136 9.55 -2.55 9.15
C ALA A 136 9.04 -2.88 7.73
N GLN A 137 9.85 -2.60 6.68
CA GLN A 137 9.55 -2.96 5.30
C GLN A 137 9.44 -4.47 5.11
N ASP A 138 10.39 -5.23 5.66
CA ASP A 138 10.41 -6.71 5.58
C ASP A 138 9.18 -7.30 6.29
N ARG A 139 8.79 -6.74 7.44
CA ARG A 139 7.56 -7.14 8.13
C ARG A 139 6.29 -6.79 7.36
N ALA A 140 6.24 -5.62 6.73
CA ALA A 140 5.12 -5.24 5.86
C ALA A 140 4.98 -6.21 4.68
N ALA A 141 6.10 -6.53 4.03
CA ALA A 141 6.13 -7.45 2.90
C ALA A 141 5.73 -8.89 3.27
N ALA A 142 6.08 -9.34 4.49
CA ALA A 142 5.71 -10.66 4.99
C ALA A 142 4.22 -10.79 5.35
N ARG A 143 3.50 -9.67 5.47
CA ARG A 143 2.05 -9.66 5.70
C ARG A 143 1.31 -9.63 4.38
N ASN A 144 0.20 -10.33 4.31
CA ASN A 144 -0.59 -10.47 3.08
C ASN A 144 -1.46 -9.23 2.78
N LEU A 145 -0.96 -8.02 3.05
CA LEU A 145 -1.71 -6.76 2.94
C LEU A 145 -2.20 -6.47 1.52
N ALA A 146 -1.45 -6.91 0.52
CA ALA A 146 -1.87 -6.75 -0.88
C ALA A 146 -3.14 -7.56 -1.19
N ALA A 147 -3.18 -8.84 -0.79
CA ALA A 147 -4.38 -9.66 -0.99
C ALA A 147 -5.57 -9.16 -0.17
N GLU A 148 -5.34 -8.69 1.06
CA GLU A 148 -6.38 -8.04 1.86
C GLU A 148 -6.93 -6.77 1.19
N ALA A 149 -6.06 -5.98 0.51
CA ALA A 149 -6.49 -4.82 -0.25
C ALA A 149 -7.35 -5.22 -1.47
N GLU A 150 -7.01 -6.31 -2.18
CA GLU A 150 -7.81 -6.84 -3.29
C GLU A 150 -9.19 -7.30 -2.81
N GLU A 151 -9.26 -8.04 -1.72
CA GLU A 151 -10.51 -8.51 -1.11
C GLU A 151 -11.37 -7.34 -0.62
N SER A 152 -10.75 -6.37 0.05
CA SER A 152 -11.42 -5.14 0.50
C SER A 152 -12.03 -4.38 -0.66
N PHE A 153 -11.29 -4.23 -1.77
CA PHE A 153 -11.79 -3.57 -2.98
C PHE A 153 -13.01 -4.30 -3.55
N GLN A 154 -12.92 -5.61 -3.73
CA GLN A 154 -14.03 -6.42 -4.25
C GLN A 154 -15.28 -6.30 -3.37
N THR A 155 -15.11 -6.38 -2.05
CA THR A 155 -16.19 -6.27 -1.08
C THR A 155 -16.87 -4.90 -1.13
N GLN A 156 -16.08 -3.81 -1.12
CA GLN A 156 -16.58 -2.44 -1.20
C GLN A 156 -17.31 -2.20 -2.53
N LEU A 157 -16.76 -2.70 -3.63
CA LEU A 157 -17.36 -2.55 -4.95
C LEU A 157 -18.74 -3.26 -5.01
N LYS A 158 -18.81 -4.52 -4.60
CA LYS A 158 -20.06 -5.28 -4.54
C LYS A 158 -21.10 -4.63 -3.64
N ALA A 159 -20.69 -4.17 -2.45
CA ALA A 159 -21.60 -3.51 -1.51
C ALA A 159 -22.25 -2.24 -2.08
N ARG A 160 -21.56 -1.53 -2.99
CA ARG A 160 -22.04 -0.26 -3.55
C ARG A 160 -22.87 -0.40 -4.81
N ILE A 161 -22.55 -1.35 -5.66
CA ILE A 161 -23.22 -1.50 -6.96
C ILE A 161 -24.14 -2.71 -7.03
N GLY A 162 -24.10 -3.61 -6.04
CA GLY A 162 -24.86 -4.87 -6.06
C GLY A 162 -24.29 -5.86 -7.07
N ASP A 163 -25.00 -7.00 -7.23
CA ASP A 163 -24.58 -8.09 -8.11
C ASP A 163 -25.37 -8.15 -9.44
N THR A 164 -26.15 -7.11 -9.76
CA THR A 164 -26.97 -7.10 -11.00
C THR A 164 -26.73 -5.86 -11.85
N PRO A 165 -26.08 -5.97 -13.03
CA PRO A 165 -25.48 -7.16 -13.65
C PRO A 165 -24.22 -7.63 -12.88
N PRO A 166 -23.84 -8.92 -13.02
CA PRO A 166 -22.72 -9.48 -12.28
C PRO A 166 -21.42 -8.68 -12.55
N VAL A 167 -20.70 -8.42 -11.44
CA VAL A 167 -19.44 -7.66 -11.47
C VAL A 167 -18.28 -8.63 -11.41
N GLN A 168 -17.40 -8.53 -12.42
CA GLN A 168 -16.17 -9.28 -12.50
C GLN A 168 -14.99 -8.33 -12.29
N VAL A 169 -14.19 -8.55 -11.25
CA VAL A 169 -12.93 -7.84 -11.03
C VAL A 169 -11.79 -8.71 -11.53
N ILE A 170 -10.93 -8.13 -12.37
CA ILE A 170 -9.77 -8.81 -12.96
C ILE A 170 -8.52 -8.04 -12.54
N PHE A 171 -7.65 -8.70 -11.77
CA PHE A 171 -6.32 -8.20 -11.45
C PHE A 171 -5.32 -8.69 -12.49
N TYR A 172 -4.49 -7.81 -13.02
CA TYR A 172 -3.47 -8.17 -14.01
C TYR A 172 -2.06 -7.81 -13.49
N GLN A 173 -1.09 -8.63 -13.90
CA GLN A 173 0.30 -8.31 -13.65
C GLN A 173 0.76 -7.22 -14.61
N THR A 174 1.32 -6.16 -14.07
CA THR A 174 1.97 -5.16 -14.90
C THR A 174 3.33 -5.71 -15.34
N PRO A 175 3.66 -5.70 -16.65
CA PRO A 175 5.01 -6.00 -17.09
C PRO A 175 5.98 -5.08 -16.34
N ARG A 176 7.06 -5.64 -15.77
CA ARG A 176 8.15 -4.82 -15.26
C ARG A 176 8.69 -4.01 -16.45
N SER A 177 8.65 -2.69 -16.35
CA SER A 177 9.48 -1.84 -17.21
C SER A 177 10.93 -2.04 -16.73
N ASP A 178 11.71 -2.72 -17.56
CA ASP A 178 13.17 -2.83 -17.42
C ASP A 178 13.81 -1.44 -17.56
#